data_6bb947a25e6afa5956a69535ebbd1594
#
_entry.id   6bb947a25e6afa5956a69535ebbd1594
#
_cell.length_a   1.000
_cell.length_b   1.000
_cell.length_c   1.000
_cell.angle_alpha   90.00
_cell.angle_beta   90.00
_cell.angle_gamma   90.00
#
_symmetry.space_group_name_H-M   'P 1'
#
loop_
_entity.id
_entity.type
_entity.pdbx_description
1 polymer ?
#
loop_
_entity_poly.entity_id
_entity_poly.type
_entity_poly.pdbx_seq_one_letter_code
_entity_poly.pdbx_strand_id
1 'polypeptide(L)'
;MINIPQIREAIDDTLLAMGDRFFSKHASDLVFETGLVESRYEYIKQLGSGPARSFWQIEPDTAVDNIKNYLAYREIDTEKMAEASYLSVQTWQSENPRMWENLLHYTLNCGIIHCRLKYWRVPEKLPTTIEERAKYWKKWYNSGKGKGTESHYIEIVEAHYK
;
A
#
# COMPACT_ATOMS: atom_id res chain seq x y z
N MET A 1 -6.14 0.99 20.99
CA MET A 1 -7.06 1.10 19.83
C MET A 1 -6.45 2.08 18.83
N ILE A 2 -6.34 1.70 17.58
CA ILE A 2 -5.78 2.59 16.53
C ILE A 2 -6.82 3.65 16.16
N ASN A 3 -6.36 4.89 16.03
CA ASN A 3 -7.22 6.00 15.58
C ASN A 3 -7.28 6.01 14.05
N ILE A 4 -8.37 5.53 13.48
CA ILE A 4 -8.56 5.42 12.03
C ILE A 4 -8.45 6.77 11.29
N PRO A 5 -8.99 7.89 11.78
CA PRO A 5 -8.75 9.20 11.20
C PRO A 5 -7.27 9.58 11.09
N GLN A 6 -6.44 9.25 12.08
CA GLN A 6 -5.00 9.50 12.02
C GLN A 6 -4.29 8.62 11.00
N ILE A 7 -4.76 7.40 10.77
CA ILE A 7 -4.26 6.56 9.66
C ILE A 7 -4.56 7.23 8.31
N ARG A 8 -5.76 7.78 8.15
CA ARG A 8 -6.13 8.51 6.91
C ARG A 8 -5.24 9.72 6.68
N GLU A 9 -5.00 10.50 7.73
CA GLU A 9 -4.07 11.64 7.68
C GLU A 9 -2.65 11.19 7.29
N ALA A 10 -2.14 10.13 7.91
CA ALA A 10 -0.82 9.58 7.58
C ALA A 10 -0.72 9.10 6.12
N ILE A 11 -1.80 8.54 5.56
CA ILE A 11 -1.86 8.18 4.14
C ILE A 11 -1.75 9.43 3.28
N ASP A 12 -2.58 10.43 3.53
CA ASP A 12 -2.62 11.67 2.73
C ASP A 12 -1.26 12.38 2.77
N ASP A 13 -0.68 12.55 3.95
CA ASP A 13 0.63 13.17 4.13
C ASP A 13 1.74 12.41 3.41
N THR A 14 1.73 11.08 3.50
CA THR A 14 2.73 10.24 2.84
C THR A 14 2.60 10.32 1.32
N LEU A 15 1.37 10.26 0.77
CA LEU A 15 1.14 10.36 -0.67
C LEU A 15 1.55 11.72 -1.22
N LEU A 16 1.29 12.81 -0.49
CA LEU A 16 1.74 14.16 -0.84
C LEU A 16 3.28 14.25 -0.82
N ALA A 17 3.93 13.67 0.20
CA ALA A 17 5.38 13.64 0.29
C ALA A 17 6.06 12.84 -0.82
N MET A 18 5.39 11.82 -1.35
CA MET A 18 5.85 11.08 -2.54
C MET A 18 5.90 11.94 -3.80
N GLY A 19 5.14 13.01 -3.84
CA GLY A 19 5.00 13.95 -4.96
C GLY A 19 3.55 14.10 -5.40
N ASP A 20 3.19 15.28 -5.93
CA ASP A 20 1.81 15.67 -6.24
C ASP A 20 1.08 14.66 -7.15
N ARG A 21 1.79 14.04 -8.08
CA ARG A 21 1.22 13.05 -9.00
C ARG A 21 0.78 11.74 -8.32
N PHE A 22 1.31 11.44 -7.14
CA PHE A 22 0.93 10.24 -6.39
C PHE A 22 -0.32 10.43 -5.53
N PHE A 23 -0.67 11.68 -5.24
CA PHE A 23 -1.84 12.03 -4.45
C PHE A 23 -3.05 12.37 -5.34
N SER A 24 -4.19 11.83 -4.97
CA SER A 24 -5.53 12.31 -5.31
C SER A 24 -6.49 11.74 -4.28
N LYS A 25 -7.70 12.29 -4.20
CA LYS A 25 -8.74 11.72 -3.33
C LYS A 25 -8.96 10.24 -3.63
N HIS A 26 -9.03 9.86 -4.91
CA HIS A 26 -9.24 8.46 -5.32
C HIS A 26 -8.05 7.57 -4.98
N ALA A 27 -6.82 8.06 -5.09
CA ALA A 27 -5.63 7.33 -4.66
C ALA A 27 -5.63 7.10 -3.15
N SER A 28 -5.94 8.13 -2.37
CA SER A 28 -6.06 8.06 -0.92
C SER A 28 -7.18 7.10 -0.50
N ASP A 29 -8.36 7.17 -1.11
CA ASP A 29 -9.48 6.25 -0.86
C ASP A 29 -9.07 4.79 -1.12
N LEU A 30 -8.41 4.52 -2.25
CA LEU A 30 -7.98 3.17 -2.61
C LEU A 30 -6.95 2.60 -1.63
N VAL A 31 -5.95 3.39 -1.24
CA VAL A 31 -4.94 2.96 -0.26
C VAL A 31 -5.58 2.73 1.11
N PHE A 32 -6.44 3.64 1.54
CA PHE A 32 -7.13 3.51 2.83
C PHE A 32 -8.04 2.28 2.87
N GLU A 33 -8.88 2.08 1.87
CA GLU A 33 -9.80 0.94 1.81
C GLU A 33 -9.05 -0.40 1.69
N THR A 34 -7.90 -0.41 0.98
CA THR A 34 -7.03 -1.60 0.94
C THR A 34 -6.58 -2.01 2.35
N GLY A 35 -6.12 -1.07 3.18
CA GLY A 35 -5.75 -1.37 4.56
C GLY A 35 -6.92 -1.89 5.41
N LEU A 36 -8.11 -1.33 5.22
CA LEU A 36 -9.34 -1.84 5.87
C LEU A 36 -9.62 -3.30 5.49
N VAL A 37 -9.51 -3.62 4.22
CA VAL A 37 -9.84 -4.96 3.72
C VAL A 37 -8.77 -5.98 4.09
N GLU A 38 -7.50 -5.61 4.02
CA GLU A 38 -6.37 -6.52 4.27
C GLU A 38 -6.17 -6.83 5.77
N SER A 39 -6.39 -5.86 6.66
CA SER A 39 -6.09 -6.04 8.08
C SER A 39 -7.10 -5.43 9.05
N ARG A 40 -8.08 -4.68 8.57
CA ARG A 40 -8.97 -3.83 9.39
C ARG A 40 -8.20 -2.84 10.28
N TYR A 41 -6.93 -2.58 9.93
CA TYR A 41 -5.99 -1.86 10.78
C TYR A 41 -5.79 -2.46 12.17
N GLU A 42 -5.97 -3.78 12.31
CA GLU A 42 -5.86 -4.50 13.58
C GLU A 42 -4.51 -5.21 13.74
N TYR A 43 -3.86 -5.61 12.63
CA TYR A 43 -2.59 -6.33 12.66
C TYR A 43 -1.67 -5.91 11.51
N ILE A 44 -0.35 -5.98 11.78
CA ILE A 44 0.72 -5.62 10.85
C ILE A 44 1.56 -6.81 10.38
N LYS A 45 1.24 -7.99 10.85
CA LYS A 45 1.86 -9.27 10.46
C LYS A 45 0.76 -10.21 10.02
N GLN A 46 0.96 -10.85 8.87
CA GLN A 46 0.00 -11.82 8.34
C GLN A 46 -0.36 -12.87 9.39
N LEU A 47 -1.65 -13.11 9.56
CA LEU A 47 -2.15 -14.14 10.46
C LEU A 47 -1.70 -15.53 9.95
N GLY A 48 -1.20 -16.35 10.87
CA GLY A 48 -0.53 -17.60 10.51
C GLY A 48 0.97 -17.40 10.25
N SER A 49 1.53 -18.06 9.25
CA SER A 49 2.98 -18.10 8.97
C SER A 49 3.42 -17.36 7.71
N GLY A 50 2.54 -16.59 7.07
CA GLY A 50 2.84 -15.90 5.82
C GLY A 50 3.81 -14.73 5.97
N PRO A 51 4.46 -14.31 4.88
CA PRO A 51 5.48 -13.26 4.89
C PRO A 51 4.93 -11.84 4.84
N ALA A 52 3.63 -11.62 4.57
CA ALA A 52 3.07 -10.30 4.41
C ALA A 52 3.13 -9.47 5.70
N ARG A 53 3.42 -8.18 5.54
CA ARG A 53 3.60 -7.21 6.64
C ARG A 53 2.84 -5.92 6.35
N SER A 54 2.80 -5.06 7.35
CA SER A 54 2.03 -3.80 7.39
C SER A 54 0.52 -4.01 7.40
N PHE A 55 -0.24 -2.94 7.63
CA PHE A 55 -1.70 -2.98 7.51
C PHE A 55 -2.19 -3.33 6.10
N TRP A 56 -1.37 -3.09 5.09
CA TRP A 56 -1.67 -3.38 3.68
C TRP A 56 -1.25 -4.79 3.24
N GLN A 57 -0.76 -5.63 4.15
CA GLN A 57 -0.38 -7.02 3.92
C GLN A 57 0.51 -7.20 2.67
N ILE A 58 1.58 -6.40 2.61
CA ILE A 58 2.53 -6.41 1.51
C ILE A 58 3.58 -7.49 1.74
N GLU A 59 3.80 -8.34 0.75
CA GLU A 59 4.88 -9.31 0.77
C GLU A 59 6.23 -8.61 0.48
N PRO A 60 7.32 -9.04 1.13
CA PRO A 60 8.67 -8.50 0.87
C PRO A 60 9.05 -8.54 -0.61
N ASP A 61 8.65 -9.58 -1.33
CA ASP A 61 8.92 -9.72 -2.77
C ASP A 61 8.20 -8.66 -3.60
N THR A 62 7.02 -8.20 -3.18
CA THR A 62 6.33 -7.07 -3.80
C THR A 62 7.11 -5.77 -3.61
N ALA A 63 7.68 -5.56 -2.43
CA ALA A 63 8.54 -4.40 -2.17
C ALA A 63 9.81 -4.43 -3.06
N VAL A 64 10.47 -5.57 -3.13
CA VAL A 64 11.63 -5.77 -4.02
C VAL A 64 11.26 -5.54 -5.48
N ASP A 65 10.10 -6.02 -5.94
CA ASP A 65 9.61 -5.79 -7.30
C ASP A 65 9.39 -4.30 -7.60
N ASN A 66 8.83 -3.53 -6.65
CA ASN A 66 8.70 -2.07 -6.79
C ASN A 66 10.07 -1.38 -6.92
N ILE A 67 11.09 -1.84 -6.17
CA ILE A 67 12.45 -1.31 -6.28
C ILE A 67 13.05 -1.66 -7.65
N LYS A 68 13.13 -2.94 -7.95
CA LYS A 68 13.84 -3.48 -9.11
C LYS A 68 13.23 -3.07 -10.45
N ASN A 69 11.92 -3.13 -10.56
CA ASN A 69 11.21 -2.97 -11.83
C ASN A 69 10.56 -1.59 -12.00
N TYR A 70 10.66 -0.71 -11.01
CA TYR A 70 10.15 0.64 -11.11
C TYR A 70 11.15 1.69 -10.64
N LEU A 71 11.52 1.71 -9.35
CA LEU A 71 12.35 2.78 -8.77
C LEU A 71 13.80 2.77 -9.28
N ALA A 72 14.35 1.61 -9.61
CA ALA A 72 15.72 1.49 -10.13
C ALA A 72 15.99 2.36 -11.38
N TYR A 73 14.95 2.73 -12.10
CA TYR A 73 15.01 3.56 -13.31
C TYR A 73 14.52 5.00 -13.08
N ARG A 74 14.29 5.42 -11.82
CA ARG A 74 13.64 6.68 -11.46
C ARG A 74 14.28 7.30 -10.22
N GLU A 75 15.41 7.96 -10.43
CA GLU A 75 16.20 8.56 -9.35
C GLU A 75 15.39 9.56 -8.51
N ILE A 76 14.68 10.48 -9.18
CA ILE A 76 13.86 11.50 -8.50
C ILE A 76 12.75 10.85 -7.65
N ASP A 77 12.08 9.82 -8.18
CA ASP A 77 11.06 9.10 -7.40
C ASP A 77 11.68 8.38 -6.20
N THR A 78 12.84 7.77 -6.37
CA THR A 78 13.56 7.09 -5.29
C THR A 78 13.93 8.07 -4.17
N GLU A 79 14.42 9.26 -4.50
CA GLU A 79 14.67 10.33 -3.53
C GLU A 79 13.40 10.75 -2.79
N LYS A 80 12.28 10.89 -3.50
CA LYS A 80 10.99 11.22 -2.91
C LYS A 80 10.45 10.14 -1.98
N MET A 81 10.64 8.85 -2.30
CA MET A 81 10.27 7.76 -1.40
C MET A 81 11.12 7.76 -0.12
N ALA A 82 12.42 8.07 -0.25
CA ALA A 82 13.32 8.23 0.88
C ALA A 82 12.87 9.38 1.80
N GLU A 83 12.57 10.55 1.25
CA GLU A 83 12.03 11.69 2.00
C GLU A 83 10.70 11.33 2.68
N ALA A 84 9.75 10.76 1.95
CA ALA A 84 8.41 10.42 2.46
C ALA A 84 8.42 9.38 3.58
N SER A 85 9.44 8.54 3.64
CA SER A 85 9.60 7.49 4.66
C SER A 85 10.58 7.84 5.77
N TYR A 86 11.29 8.97 5.68
CA TYR A 86 12.40 9.34 6.58
C TYR A 86 13.54 8.30 6.58
N LEU A 87 13.74 7.62 5.44
CA LEU A 87 14.79 6.64 5.24
C LEU A 87 15.81 7.13 4.22
N SER A 88 16.96 6.44 4.12
CA SER A 88 17.98 6.80 3.14
C SER A 88 17.60 6.38 1.72
N VAL A 89 18.19 7.05 0.72
CA VAL A 89 18.09 6.65 -0.68
C VAL A 89 18.63 5.24 -0.89
N GLN A 90 19.72 4.87 -0.21
CA GLN A 90 20.28 3.50 -0.28
C GLN A 90 19.30 2.43 0.17
N THR A 91 18.46 2.72 1.18
CA THR A 91 17.38 1.83 1.60
C THR A 91 16.42 1.57 0.44
N TRP A 92 16.00 2.63 -0.26
CA TRP A 92 15.10 2.55 -1.41
C TRP A 92 15.73 2.05 -2.71
N GLN A 93 17.00 1.70 -2.68
CA GLN A 93 17.73 1.01 -3.75
C GLN A 93 17.99 -0.48 -3.42
N SER A 94 17.66 -0.92 -2.23
CA SER A 94 17.94 -2.28 -1.78
C SER A 94 16.93 -3.29 -2.30
N GLU A 95 17.42 -4.38 -2.88
CA GLU A 95 16.64 -5.54 -3.31
C GLU A 95 16.62 -6.67 -2.26
N ASN A 96 16.96 -6.36 -0.98
CA ASN A 96 17.00 -7.35 0.10
C ASN A 96 15.58 -7.59 0.69
N PRO A 97 14.95 -8.75 0.46
CA PRO A 97 13.59 -9.01 0.92
C PRO A 97 13.48 -9.05 2.46
N ARG A 98 14.52 -9.49 3.16
CA ARG A 98 14.50 -9.52 4.64
C ARG A 98 14.53 -8.12 5.25
N MET A 99 15.27 -7.20 4.64
CA MET A 99 15.25 -5.80 5.06
C MET A 99 13.84 -5.21 4.85
N TRP A 100 13.22 -5.47 3.71
CA TRP A 100 11.87 -4.98 3.43
C TRP A 100 10.81 -5.63 4.32
N GLU A 101 10.97 -6.91 4.68
CA GLU A 101 10.10 -7.54 5.68
C GLU A 101 10.12 -6.76 7.00
N ASN A 102 11.29 -6.37 7.48
CA ASN A 102 11.42 -5.60 8.71
C ASN A 102 10.88 -4.17 8.57
N LEU A 103 11.20 -3.48 7.50
CA LEU A 103 10.73 -2.10 7.27
C LEU A 103 9.20 -2.03 7.12
N LEU A 104 8.60 -2.96 6.40
CA LEU A 104 7.14 -3.07 6.29
C LEU A 104 6.47 -3.40 7.63
N HIS A 105 7.17 -4.11 8.51
CA HIS A 105 6.66 -4.44 9.84
C HIS A 105 6.72 -3.25 10.80
N TYR A 106 7.78 -2.45 10.73
CA TYR A 106 8.05 -1.41 11.74
C TYR A 106 7.83 0.03 11.26
N THR A 107 7.60 0.26 9.97
CA THR A 107 7.49 1.61 9.40
C THR A 107 6.19 1.77 8.62
N LEU A 108 5.26 2.56 9.17
CA LEU A 108 3.94 2.80 8.59
C LEU A 108 4.03 3.34 7.16
N ASN A 109 4.89 4.35 6.93
CA ASN A 109 5.07 4.98 5.63
C ASN A 109 5.53 3.99 4.55
N CYS A 110 6.37 3.00 4.88
CA CYS A 110 6.78 1.97 3.92
C CYS A 110 5.58 1.16 3.40
N GLY A 111 4.65 0.81 4.28
CA GLY A 111 3.41 0.13 3.88
C GLY A 111 2.57 0.98 2.94
N ILE A 112 2.38 2.26 3.26
CA ILE A 112 1.62 3.22 2.43
C ILE A 112 2.27 3.37 1.05
N ILE A 113 3.59 3.61 1.02
CA ILE A 113 4.34 3.83 -0.21
C ILE A 113 4.28 2.60 -1.12
N HIS A 114 4.57 1.41 -0.60
CA HIS A 114 4.55 0.19 -1.40
C HIS A 114 3.15 -0.18 -1.88
N CYS A 115 2.11 0.05 -1.08
CA CYS A 115 0.72 -0.10 -1.51
C CYS A 115 0.41 0.84 -2.68
N ARG A 116 0.78 2.13 -2.54
CA ARG A 116 0.56 3.11 -3.60
C ARG A 116 1.34 2.79 -4.87
N LEU A 117 2.61 2.40 -4.77
CA LEU A 117 3.45 2.02 -5.92
C LEU A 117 2.89 0.80 -6.66
N LYS A 118 2.38 -0.18 -5.94
CA LYS A 118 1.73 -1.35 -6.57
C LYS A 118 0.58 -0.93 -7.47
N TYR A 119 -0.28 -0.01 -7.02
CA TYR A 119 -1.37 0.53 -7.82
C TYR A 119 -0.91 1.53 -8.89
N TRP A 120 0.12 2.33 -8.61
CA TRP A 120 0.67 3.30 -9.56
C TRP A 120 1.17 2.64 -10.85
N ARG A 121 1.68 1.45 -10.74
CA ARG A 121 2.22 0.67 -11.87
C ARG A 121 1.15 -0.02 -12.72
N VAL A 122 -0.10 0.05 -12.31
CA VAL A 122 -1.23 -0.50 -13.07
C VAL A 122 -1.55 0.42 -14.25
N PRO A 123 -1.65 -0.11 -15.49
CA PRO A 123 -1.91 0.70 -16.70
C PRO A 123 -3.40 1.02 -16.90
N GLU A 124 -4.15 1.18 -15.83
CA GLU A 124 -5.57 1.52 -15.84
C GLU A 124 -5.81 2.78 -15.00
N LYS A 125 -6.85 3.54 -15.32
CA LYS A 125 -7.25 4.70 -14.52
C LYS A 125 -7.63 4.28 -13.11
N LEU A 126 -7.38 5.16 -12.13
CA LEU A 126 -7.82 4.94 -10.76
C LEU A 126 -9.35 4.84 -10.69
N PRO A 127 -9.87 3.87 -9.95
CA PRO A 127 -11.30 3.71 -9.74
C PRO A 127 -11.88 4.83 -8.87
N THR A 128 -13.15 5.19 -9.08
CA THR A 128 -13.79 6.32 -8.41
C THR A 128 -14.92 5.93 -7.46
N THR A 129 -15.49 4.73 -7.60
CA THR A 129 -16.54 4.20 -6.73
C THR A 129 -16.02 3.02 -5.89
N ILE A 130 -16.76 2.65 -4.83
CA ILE A 130 -16.40 1.49 -3.99
C ILE A 130 -16.40 0.20 -4.81
N GLU A 131 -17.39 0.01 -5.67
CA GLU A 131 -17.51 -1.17 -6.53
C GLU A 131 -16.36 -1.26 -7.54
N GLU A 132 -15.97 -0.14 -8.14
CA GLU A 132 -14.81 -0.09 -9.03
C GLU A 132 -13.51 -0.38 -8.28
N ARG A 133 -13.35 0.16 -7.05
CA ARG A 133 -12.17 -0.12 -6.21
C ARG A 133 -12.12 -1.58 -5.77
N ALA A 134 -13.25 -2.20 -5.47
CA ALA A 134 -13.31 -3.64 -5.16
C ALA A 134 -12.81 -4.50 -6.33
N LYS A 135 -13.26 -4.20 -7.55
CA LYS A 135 -12.78 -4.88 -8.79
C LYS A 135 -11.29 -4.66 -9.02
N TYR A 136 -10.85 -3.41 -8.86
CA TYR A 136 -9.46 -3.01 -9.06
C TYR A 136 -8.53 -3.71 -8.06
N TRP A 137 -8.90 -3.70 -6.76
CA TRP A 137 -8.20 -4.41 -5.70
C TRP A 137 -8.14 -5.92 -6.00
N LYS A 138 -9.26 -6.55 -6.35
CA LYS A 138 -9.30 -7.99 -6.65
C LYS A 138 -8.40 -8.35 -7.82
N LYS A 139 -8.42 -7.56 -8.88
CA LYS A 139 -7.64 -7.81 -10.08
C LYS A 139 -6.14 -7.58 -9.88
N TRP A 140 -5.76 -6.48 -9.20
CA TRP A 140 -4.39 -5.98 -9.20
C TRP A 140 -3.65 -6.13 -7.87
N TYR A 141 -4.36 -6.22 -6.77
CA TYR A 141 -3.79 -6.34 -5.43
C TYR A 141 -3.91 -7.75 -4.86
N ASN A 142 -5.14 -8.25 -4.76
CA ASN A 142 -5.47 -9.60 -4.29
C ASN A 142 -5.58 -10.57 -5.48
N SER A 143 -4.54 -10.63 -6.32
CA SER A 143 -4.57 -11.40 -7.56
C SER A 143 -4.84 -12.90 -7.36
N GLY A 144 -5.51 -13.51 -8.30
CA GLY A 144 -5.83 -14.92 -8.63
C GLY A 144 -5.74 -16.05 -7.61
N LYS A 145 -4.80 -16.03 -6.68
CA LYS A 145 -4.64 -17.03 -5.60
C LYS A 145 -5.15 -16.52 -4.25
N GLY A 146 -5.45 -15.24 -4.14
CA GLY A 146 -5.99 -14.64 -2.91
C GLY A 146 -7.45 -15.06 -2.71
N LYS A 147 -7.82 -15.34 -1.43
CA LYS A 147 -9.17 -15.79 -1.04
C LYS A 147 -10.20 -14.65 -0.96
N GLY A 148 -9.77 -13.39 -1.02
CA GLY A 148 -10.65 -12.23 -0.93
C GLY A 148 -11.57 -12.12 -2.15
N THR A 149 -12.78 -11.60 -1.95
CA THR A 149 -13.78 -11.35 -2.98
C THR A 149 -14.14 -9.88 -3.06
N GLU A 150 -14.65 -9.44 -4.22
CA GLU A 150 -15.18 -8.08 -4.38
C GLU A 150 -16.31 -7.79 -3.38
N SER A 151 -17.21 -8.74 -3.16
CA SER A 151 -18.32 -8.62 -2.19
C SER A 151 -17.81 -8.39 -0.78
N HIS A 152 -16.76 -9.09 -0.35
CA HIS A 152 -16.14 -8.92 0.95
C HIS A 152 -15.50 -7.53 1.10
N TYR A 153 -14.83 -7.05 0.05
CA TYR A 153 -14.31 -5.68 0.02
C TYR A 153 -15.40 -4.66 0.25
N ILE A 154 -16.48 -4.73 -0.54
CA ILE A 154 -17.61 -3.80 -0.46
C ILE A 154 -18.24 -3.82 0.93
N GLU A 155 -18.49 -5.01 1.48
CA GLU A 155 -19.08 -5.18 2.83
C GLU A 155 -18.26 -4.48 3.92
N ILE A 156 -16.93 -4.70 3.93
CA ILE A 156 -16.03 -4.09 4.92
C ILE A 156 -16.01 -2.57 4.79
N VAL A 157 -15.87 -2.07 3.56
CA VAL A 157 -15.75 -0.63 3.30
C VAL A 157 -17.06 0.09 3.62
N GLU A 158 -18.21 -0.44 3.19
CA GLU A 158 -19.52 0.15 3.52
C GLU A 158 -19.81 0.14 5.01
N ALA A 159 -19.43 -0.93 5.71
CA ALA A 159 -19.60 -0.99 7.18
C ALA A 159 -18.78 0.08 7.90
N HIS A 160 -17.63 0.46 7.35
CA HIS A 160 -16.79 1.54 7.91
C HIS A 160 -17.41 2.92 7.72
N TYR A 161 -18.08 3.18 6.60
CA TYR A 161 -18.67 4.50 6.28
C TYR A 161 -20.08 4.69 6.85
N LYS A 162 -20.69 3.68 7.46
CA LYS A 162 -21.98 3.78 8.18
C LYS A 162 -21.82 4.31 9.59
#